data_3747aa5669864f78f9889c70217dc3d4
#
_entry.id   3747aa5669864f78f9889c70217dc3d4
#
_cell.length_a   1.000
_cell.length_b   1.000
_cell.length_c   1.000
_cell.angle_alpha   90.00
_cell.angle_beta   90.00
_cell.angle_gamma   90.00
#
_symmetry.space_group_name_H-M   'P 1'
#
loop_
_entity.id
_entity.type
_entity.pdbx_description
1 polymer ?
#
loop_
_entity_poly.entity_id
_entity_poly.type
_entity_poly.pdbx_seq_one_letter_code
_entity_poly.pdbx_strand_id
1 'polypeptide(L)'
;MKRKNLFLSVYFLIAAFGLVWAADISGKWVAQVPGRGGQTREQTFTFKVEGDKLTGTVSGRQADTAISDGKISGDEISFSVTNEFNGNVIKFLYKGKVTGDEIKFTRTREGGDQPPQEFTAKRAQ
;
A
#
# COMPACT_ATOMS: atom_id res chain seq x y z
N MET A 1 -22.08 42.53 6.41
CA MET A 1 -21.28 42.51 5.20
C MET A 1 -19.87 41.97 5.43
N LYS A 2 -19.18 42.58 6.37
CA LYS A 2 -17.83 42.09 6.68
C LYS A 2 -17.84 40.66 7.17
N ARG A 3 -18.90 40.30 7.89
CA ARG A 3 -19.02 38.96 8.44
C ARG A 3 -19.08 37.88 7.37
N LYS A 4 -19.71 38.22 6.25
CA LYS A 4 -19.79 37.26 5.16
C LYS A 4 -18.44 36.86 4.64
N ASN A 5 -17.53 37.82 4.57
CA ASN A 5 -16.20 37.54 4.09
C ASN A 5 -15.46 36.60 5.03
N LEU A 6 -15.68 36.75 6.32
CA LEU A 6 -15.06 35.87 7.29
C LEU A 6 -15.54 34.45 7.14
N PHE A 7 -16.81 34.27 6.92
CA PHE A 7 -17.35 32.93 6.74
C PHE A 7 -16.77 32.26 5.51
N LEU A 8 -16.63 33.00 4.43
CA LEU A 8 -16.04 32.44 3.23
C LEU A 8 -14.62 31.98 3.45
N SER A 9 -13.87 32.74 4.24
CA SER A 9 -12.50 32.36 4.55
C SER A 9 -12.45 31.03 5.29
N VAL A 10 -13.36 30.82 6.22
CA VAL A 10 -13.41 29.58 6.98
C VAL A 10 -13.73 28.40 6.06
N TYR A 11 -14.65 28.58 5.14
CA TYR A 11 -14.97 27.52 4.20
C TYR A 11 -13.78 27.15 3.34
N PHE A 12 -13.03 28.13 2.96
CA PHE A 12 -11.84 27.89 2.17
C PHE A 12 -10.86 26.99 2.90
N LEU A 13 -10.64 27.26 4.18
CA LEU A 13 -9.73 26.44 4.96
C LEU A 13 -10.21 25.01 5.06
N ILE A 14 -11.50 24.82 5.26
CA ILE A 14 -12.07 23.49 5.33
C ILE A 14 -11.91 22.77 4.01
N ALA A 15 -12.14 23.45 2.92
CA ALA A 15 -11.97 22.87 1.59
C ALA A 15 -10.52 22.46 1.37
N ALA A 16 -9.57 23.25 1.85
CA ALA A 16 -8.16 22.91 1.71
C ALA A 16 -7.84 21.60 2.43
N PHE A 17 -8.39 21.39 3.61
CA PHE A 17 -8.20 20.11 4.27
C PHE A 17 -8.86 18.98 3.53
N GLY A 18 -10.03 19.24 2.96
CA GLY A 18 -10.70 18.23 2.14
C GLY A 18 -9.93 17.83 0.93
N LEU A 19 -8.91 18.60 0.57
CA LEU A 19 -8.08 18.30 -0.58
C LEU A 19 -6.81 17.55 -0.22
N VAL A 20 -6.68 17.09 1.03
CA VAL A 20 -5.60 16.19 1.37
C VAL A 20 -5.90 14.86 0.70
N TRP A 21 -5.18 14.60 -0.35
CA TRP A 21 -5.43 13.44 -1.18
C TRP A 21 -4.63 12.25 -0.69
N ALA A 22 -5.21 11.07 -0.83
CA ALA A 22 -4.42 9.87 -0.76
C ALA A 22 -3.41 9.90 -1.91
N ALA A 23 -2.24 9.37 -1.68
CA ALA A 23 -1.24 9.29 -2.74
C ALA A 23 -1.79 8.47 -3.89
N ASP A 24 -1.55 8.91 -5.13
CA ASP A 24 -1.99 8.14 -6.29
C ASP A 24 -0.90 7.14 -6.63
N ILE A 25 -1.08 5.94 -6.12
CA ILE A 25 -0.13 4.86 -6.36
C ILE A 25 -0.64 3.85 -7.39
N SER A 26 -1.67 4.24 -8.16
CA SER A 26 -2.16 3.37 -9.21
C SER A 26 -1.05 3.06 -10.21
N GLY A 27 -0.95 1.80 -10.62
CA GLY A 27 0.07 1.35 -11.54
C GLY A 27 0.89 0.21 -10.97
N LYS A 28 2.04 -0.01 -11.58
CA LYS A 28 2.92 -1.12 -11.21
C LYS A 28 4.09 -0.65 -10.38
N TRP A 29 4.44 -1.46 -9.40
CA TRP A 29 5.58 -1.23 -8.51
C TRP A 29 6.37 -2.51 -8.41
N VAL A 30 7.68 -2.38 -8.34
CA VAL A 30 8.59 -3.54 -8.31
C VAL A 30 9.46 -3.43 -7.06
N ALA A 31 9.58 -4.54 -6.36
CA ALA A 31 10.39 -4.62 -5.15
C ALA A 31 11.27 -5.85 -5.17
N GLN A 32 12.44 -5.73 -4.53
CA GLN A 32 13.28 -6.87 -4.22
C GLN A 32 12.97 -7.30 -2.80
N VAL A 33 12.30 -8.43 -2.67
CA VAL A 33 11.79 -8.90 -1.38
C VAL A 33 12.73 -9.96 -0.85
N PRO A 34 13.10 -9.90 0.46
CA PRO A 34 13.95 -10.92 1.04
C PRO A 34 13.31 -12.30 0.91
N GLY A 35 14.10 -13.25 0.45
CA GLY A 35 13.71 -14.63 0.32
C GLY A 35 14.52 -15.51 1.26
N ARG A 36 14.45 -16.80 1.02
CA ARG A 36 15.20 -17.75 1.81
C ARG A 36 16.68 -17.71 1.49
N GLY A 37 17.52 -17.95 2.48
CA GLY A 37 18.95 -18.08 2.26
C GLY A 37 19.66 -16.80 1.88
N GLY A 38 19.12 -15.67 2.23
CA GLY A 38 19.75 -14.39 1.90
C GLY A 38 19.54 -13.94 0.48
N GLN A 39 18.78 -14.68 -0.30
CA GLN A 39 18.47 -14.30 -1.66
C GLN A 39 17.30 -13.35 -1.69
N THR A 40 17.22 -12.53 -2.74
CA THR A 40 16.07 -11.67 -2.96
C THR A 40 15.27 -12.20 -4.14
N ARG A 41 14.00 -11.84 -4.13
CA ARG A 41 13.08 -12.19 -5.20
C ARG A 41 12.35 -10.94 -5.64
N GLU A 42 12.23 -10.76 -6.93
CA GLU A 42 11.48 -9.66 -7.48
C GLU A 42 10.00 -9.91 -7.32
N GLN A 43 9.29 -8.90 -6.81
CA GLN A 43 7.85 -8.97 -6.63
C GLN A 43 7.24 -7.74 -7.26
N THR A 44 6.18 -7.93 -8.05
CA THR A 44 5.48 -6.85 -8.71
C THR A 44 4.13 -6.64 -8.05
N PHE A 45 3.86 -5.39 -7.72
CA PHE A 45 2.58 -4.98 -7.17
C PHE A 45 1.86 -4.14 -8.20
N THR A 46 0.62 -4.48 -8.48
CA THR A 46 -0.22 -3.67 -9.36
C THR A 46 -1.36 -3.13 -8.52
N PHE A 47 -1.43 -1.81 -8.40
CA PHE A 47 -2.39 -1.16 -7.52
C PHE A 47 -3.39 -0.33 -8.29
N LYS A 48 -4.58 -0.24 -7.74
CA LYS A 48 -5.62 0.67 -8.20
C LYS A 48 -6.22 1.35 -6.97
N VAL A 49 -6.26 2.68 -7.01
CA VAL A 49 -6.80 3.49 -5.92
C VAL A 49 -8.20 3.94 -6.27
N GLU A 50 -9.15 3.69 -5.40
CA GLU A 50 -10.52 4.13 -5.55
C GLU A 50 -10.97 4.79 -4.24
N GLY A 51 -10.83 6.12 -4.16
CA GLY A 51 -11.09 6.83 -2.93
C GLY A 51 -10.08 6.44 -1.86
N ASP A 52 -10.56 5.87 -0.78
CA ASP A 52 -9.70 5.39 0.31
C ASP A 52 -9.47 3.88 0.23
N LYS A 53 -9.92 3.23 -0.83
CA LYS A 53 -9.75 1.81 -1.02
C LYS A 53 -8.61 1.52 -1.96
N LEU A 54 -7.88 0.47 -1.64
CA LEU A 54 -6.78 0.00 -2.46
C LEU A 54 -7.09 -1.42 -2.92
N THR A 55 -7.03 -1.62 -4.23
CA THR A 55 -7.18 -2.95 -4.80
C THR A 55 -5.97 -3.25 -5.66
N GLY A 56 -5.80 -4.50 -6.03
CA GLY A 56 -4.73 -4.87 -6.91
C GLY A 56 -4.27 -6.28 -6.71
N THR A 57 -3.08 -6.56 -7.23
CA THR A 57 -2.50 -7.89 -7.19
C THR A 57 -1.03 -7.81 -6.83
N VAL A 58 -0.54 -8.92 -6.30
CA VAL A 58 0.87 -9.14 -6.02
C VAL A 58 1.31 -10.36 -6.81
N SER A 59 2.41 -10.25 -7.53
CA SER A 59 2.90 -11.37 -8.32
C SER A 59 3.38 -12.49 -7.41
N GLY A 60 3.01 -13.70 -7.75
CA GLY A 60 3.45 -14.89 -7.07
C GLY A 60 4.32 -15.74 -7.97
N ARG A 61 4.68 -16.92 -7.49
CA ARG A 61 5.52 -17.82 -8.26
C ARG A 61 4.82 -18.35 -9.51
N GLN A 62 3.53 -18.65 -9.39
CA GLN A 62 2.77 -19.25 -10.48
C GLN A 62 1.66 -18.36 -10.97
N ALA A 63 1.13 -17.50 -10.13
CA ALA A 63 0.01 -16.66 -10.47
C ALA A 63 0.01 -15.45 -9.57
N ASP A 64 -0.69 -14.40 -10.03
CA ASP A 64 -0.87 -13.21 -9.22
C ASP A 64 -1.95 -13.47 -8.17
N THR A 65 -1.75 -12.86 -7.01
CA THR A 65 -2.70 -12.99 -5.89
C THR A 65 -3.33 -11.63 -5.63
N ALA A 66 -4.64 -11.59 -5.56
CA ALA A 66 -5.33 -10.35 -5.23
C ALA A 66 -5.05 -9.94 -3.78
N ILE A 67 -4.89 -8.64 -3.56
CA ILE A 67 -4.76 -8.14 -2.20
C ILE A 67 -6.14 -8.06 -1.55
N SER A 68 -6.17 -8.11 -0.23
CA SER A 68 -7.40 -8.03 0.55
C SER A 68 -7.28 -6.89 1.55
N ASP A 69 -8.43 -6.32 1.94
CA ASP A 69 -8.49 -5.30 2.97
C ASP A 69 -7.59 -4.10 2.67
N GLY A 70 -7.49 -3.74 1.41
CA GLY A 70 -6.63 -2.65 1.00
C GLY A 70 -7.19 -1.30 1.40
N LYS A 71 -6.35 -0.50 2.03
CA LYS A 71 -6.69 0.85 2.46
C LYS A 71 -5.56 1.80 2.14
N ILE A 72 -5.91 3.03 1.85
CA ILE A 72 -4.94 4.09 1.66
C ILE A 72 -5.42 5.32 2.40
N SER A 73 -4.52 5.95 3.13
CA SER A 73 -4.79 7.16 3.89
C SER A 73 -3.57 8.05 3.80
N GLY A 74 -3.71 9.16 3.08
CA GLY A 74 -2.56 10.04 2.85
C GLY A 74 -1.45 9.31 2.14
N ASP A 75 -0.31 9.18 2.79
CA ASP A 75 0.86 8.49 2.24
C ASP A 75 1.04 7.08 2.83
N GLU A 76 0.06 6.59 3.59
CA GLU A 76 0.13 5.27 4.19
C GLU A 76 -0.84 4.32 3.52
N ILE A 77 -0.35 3.11 3.25
CA ILE A 77 -1.18 2.05 2.68
C ILE A 77 -1.06 0.80 3.52
N SER A 78 -2.09 -0.01 3.50
CA SER A 78 -2.09 -1.30 4.17
C SER A 78 -2.96 -2.27 3.40
N PHE A 79 -2.57 -3.52 3.40
CA PHE A 79 -3.35 -4.59 2.80
C PHE A 79 -2.85 -5.92 3.32
N SER A 80 -3.58 -6.97 2.99
CA SER A 80 -3.15 -8.32 3.30
C SER A 80 -3.11 -9.16 2.04
N VAL A 81 -2.28 -10.19 2.07
CA VAL A 81 -2.17 -11.17 1.00
C VAL A 81 -2.25 -12.55 1.64
N THR A 82 -3.17 -13.36 1.15
CA THR A 82 -3.36 -14.71 1.65
C THR A 82 -2.90 -15.69 0.59
N ASN A 83 -1.97 -16.55 0.96
CA ASN A 83 -1.47 -17.59 0.08
C ASN A 83 -1.84 -18.95 0.64
N GLU A 84 -2.12 -19.87 -0.25
CA GLU A 84 -2.35 -21.26 0.13
C GLU A 84 -1.19 -22.09 -0.37
N PHE A 85 -0.60 -22.86 0.52
CA PHE A 85 0.55 -23.67 0.21
C PHE A 85 0.40 -25.03 0.89
N ASN A 86 0.29 -26.09 0.12
CA ASN A 86 0.13 -27.46 0.62
C ASN A 86 -1.04 -27.58 1.61
N GLY A 87 -2.16 -26.92 1.31
CA GLY A 87 -3.32 -26.93 2.18
C GLY A 87 -3.25 -26.00 3.35
N ASN A 88 -2.13 -25.33 3.54
CA ASN A 88 -1.96 -24.34 4.60
C ASN A 88 -2.20 -22.94 4.08
N VAL A 89 -2.95 -22.16 4.84
CA VAL A 89 -3.23 -20.78 4.49
C VAL A 89 -2.29 -19.88 5.28
N ILE A 90 -1.54 -19.06 4.55
CA ILE A 90 -0.60 -18.12 5.15
C ILE A 90 -1.03 -16.71 4.78
N LYS A 91 -1.20 -15.88 5.80
CA LYS A 91 -1.63 -14.50 5.61
C LYS A 91 -0.49 -13.56 5.97
N PHE A 92 -0.20 -12.66 5.06
CA PHE A 92 0.80 -11.61 5.27
C PHE A 92 0.11 -10.26 5.35
N LEU A 93 0.57 -9.44 6.28
CA LEU A 93 0.10 -8.08 6.45
C LEU A 93 1.17 -7.14 5.90
N TYR A 94 0.77 -6.25 5.02
CA TYR A 94 1.66 -5.27 4.43
C TYR A 94 1.27 -3.88 4.89
N LYS A 95 2.25 -3.12 5.31
CA LYS A 95 2.10 -1.70 5.57
C LYS A 95 3.14 -0.97 4.76
N GLY A 96 2.74 0.11 4.10
CA GLY A 96 3.65 0.85 3.27
C GLY A 96 3.53 2.34 3.49
N LYS A 97 4.64 3.03 3.33
CA LYS A 97 4.67 4.47 3.32
C LYS A 97 5.16 4.95 1.97
N VAL A 98 4.35 5.77 1.32
CA VAL A 98 4.64 6.28 -0.01
C VAL A 98 5.48 7.54 0.10
N THR A 99 6.60 7.55 -0.61
CA THR A 99 7.47 8.72 -0.67
C THR A 99 7.89 8.90 -2.12
N GLY A 100 7.19 9.79 -2.84
CA GLY A 100 7.47 9.99 -4.25
C GLY A 100 7.22 8.73 -5.06
N ASP A 101 8.27 8.22 -5.69
CA ASP A 101 8.19 7.04 -6.54
C ASP A 101 8.61 5.77 -5.81
N GLU A 102 8.63 5.81 -4.49
CA GLU A 102 9.00 4.67 -3.66
C GLU A 102 7.93 4.40 -2.62
N ILE A 103 7.79 3.13 -2.28
CA ILE A 103 6.95 2.70 -1.16
C ILE A 103 7.82 1.85 -0.25
N LYS A 104 7.96 2.27 1.00
CA LYS A 104 8.67 1.49 2.00
C LYS A 104 7.68 0.58 2.68
N PHE A 105 7.87 -0.72 2.49
CA PHE A 105 6.96 -1.73 3.02
C PHE A 105 7.53 -2.41 4.25
N THR A 106 6.64 -2.74 5.16
CA THR A 106 6.89 -3.67 6.25
C THR A 106 5.90 -4.81 6.08
N ARG A 107 6.42 -6.03 5.97
CA ARG A 107 5.59 -7.22 5.80
C ARG A 107 5.70 -8.10 7.04
N THR A 108 4.56 -8.49 7.58
CA THR A 108 4.48 -9.32 8.77
C THR A 108 3.64 -10.55 8.45
N ARG A 109 4.14 -11.72 8.83
CA ARG A 109 3.35 -12.95 8.69
C ARG A 109 2.44 -13.07 9.91
N GLU A 110 1.15 -13.19 9.66
CA GLU A 110 0.18 -13.32 10.73
C GLU A 110 0.34 -14.69 11.41
N GLY A 111 0.42 -14.67 12.73
CA GLY A 111 0.55 -15.89 13.50
C GLY A 111 1.94 -16.50 13.51
N GLY A 112 2.92 -15.84 12.89
CA GLY A 112 4.28 -16.33 12.87
C GLY A 112 5.15 -15.66 13.90
N ASP A 113 6.27 -16.30 14.20
CA ASP A 113 7.25 -15.76 15.16
C ASP A 113 8.36 -14.99 14.47
N GLN A 114 8.31 -14.87 13.17
CA GLN A 114 9.37 -14.22 12.42
C GLN A 114 9.27 -12.71 12.55
N PRO A 115 10.39 -12.01 12.59
CA PRO A 115 10.37 -10.56 12.65
C PRO A 115 9.81 -9.99 11.33
N PRO A 116 9.26 -8.77 11.38
CA PRO A 116 8.82 -8.12 10.16
C PRO A 116 9.95 -7.95 9.16
N GLN A 117 9.61 -8.03 7.90
CA GLN A 117 10.56 -7.82 6.82
C GLN A 117 10.33 -6.45 6.19
N GLU A 118 11.39 -5.75 5.91
CA GLU A 118 11.33 -4.43 5.30
C GLU A 118 11.92 -4.48 3.91
N PHE A 119 11.27 -3.80 2.97
CA PHE A 119 11.77 -3.67 1.62
C PHE A 119 11.14 -2.45 0.96
N THR A 120 11.71 -2.02 -0.13
CA THR A 120 11.25 -0.83 -0.85
C THR A 120 10.81 -1.23 -2.24
N ALA A 121 9.62 -0.79 -2.62
CA ALA A 121 9.13 -0.92 -3.98
C ALA A 121 9.34 0.39 -4.71
N LYS A 122 9.65 0.29 -5.99
CA LYS A 122 9.82 1.45 -6.85
C LYS A 122 8.83 1.37 -7.99
N ARG A 123 8.37 2.54 -8.43
CA ARG A 123 7.42 2.59 -9.54
C ARG A 123 8.08 2.03 -10.78
N ALA A 124 7.40 1.07 -11.40
CA ALA A 124 7.86 0.49 -12.65
C ALA A 124 7.67 1.49 -13.78
N GLN A 125 8.60 1.50 -14.71
CA GLN A 125 8.52 2.36 -15.87
C GLN A 125 8.01 1.63 -17.07
#